data_67c16045b800e6da6b63032782c5e0aa
#
_entry.id   67c16045b800e6da6b63032782c5e0aa
#
_cell.length_a   1.000
_cell.length_b   1.000
_cell.length_c   1.000
_cell.angle_alpha   90.00
_cell.angle_beta   90.00
_cell.angle_gamma   90.00
#
_symmetry.space_group_name_H-M   'P 1'
#
loop_
_entity.id
_entity.type
_entity.pdbx_description
1 polymer ?
#
loop_
_entity_poly.entity_id
_entity_poly.type
_entity_poly.pdbx_seq_one_letter_code
_entity_poly.pdbx_strand_id
1 'polypeptide(L)'
;MCCMILCIQCKQKQINDTIQLKDGFYQVNNKGVDSTNFGNHQVHEVSIAYNSIYNEQEFTKLLIDTSDFVPLELEQLPSTQKDSLQQMQLSITLSKDAANKIKKFTAQRINKGLAIVLDGEAITMHKVRDTIQGGQMVISFCGENACQQLYTRIKENIKH
;
A
#
# COMPACT_ATOMS: atom_id res chain seq x y z
N MET A 1 38.53 -49.10 -17.93
CA MET A 1 37.15 -48.89 -17.35
C MET A 1 37.01 -47.45 -16.99
N CYS A 2 36.34 -46.70 -17.84
CA CYS A 2 36.15 -45.26 -17.70
C CYS A 2 34.76 -45.01 -17.16
N CYS A 3 34.68 -44.53 -15.91
CA CYS A 3 33.40 -44.27 -15.25
C CYS A 3 32.96 -42.82 -15.58
N MET A 4 32.03 -42.62 -16.51
CA MET A 4 31.39 -41.34 -16.81
C MET A 4 30.41 -41.02 -15.69
N ILE A 5 30.75 -40.02 -14.87
CA ILE A 5 29.82 -39.41 -13.93
C ILE A 5 29.01 -38.36 -14.68
N LEU A 6 27.76 -38.69 -14.98
CA LEU A 6 26.77 -37.73 -15.49
C LEU A 6 26.31 -36.79 -14.37
N CYS A 7 26.88 -35.59 -14.34
CA CYS A 7 26.34 -34.49 -13.54
C CYS A 7 25.03 -34.02 -14.16
N ILE A 8 23.90 -34.47 -13.62
CA ILE A 8 22.57 -33.89 -13.90
C ILE A 8 22.50 -32.55 -13.15
N GLN A 9 22.81 -31.47 -13.86
CA GLN A 9 22.51 -30.14 -13.37
C GLN A 9 20.98 -29.94 -13.32
N CYS A 10 20.38 -30.13 -12.16
CA CYS A 10 19.05 -29.66 -11.87
C CYS A 10 19.07 -28.13 -11.94
N LYS A 11 18.68 -27.57 -13.10
CA LYS A 11 18.32 -26.16 -13.18
C LYS A 11 17.07 -25.96 -12.34
N GLN A 12 17.25 -25.49 -11.10
CA GLN A 12 16.17 -24.91 -10.31
C GLN A 12 15.65 -23.70 -11.09
N LYS A 13 14.50 -23.89 -11.73
CA LYS A 13 13.72 -22.82 -12.32
C LYS A 13 13.19 -22.00 -11.13
N GLN A 14 13.89 -20.91 -10.78
CA GLN A 14 13.32 -19.88 -9.90
C GLN A 14 12.10 -19.31 -10.64
N ILE A 15 10.94 -19.77 -10.24
CA ILE A 15 9.67 -19.12 -10.60
C ILE A 15 9.65 -17.87 -9.70
N ASN A 16 10.17 -16.77 -10.23
CA ASN A 16 9.86 -15.46 -9.69
C ASN A 16 8.40 -15.17 -10.06
N ASP A 17 7.46 -15.75 -9.31
CA ASP A 17 6.10 -15.26 -9.30
C ASP A 17 6.15 -13.85 -8.67
N THR A 18 6.34 -12.87 -9.53
CA THR A 18 6.17 -11.47 -9.14
C THR A 18 4.70 -11.31 -8.79
N ILE A 19 4.39 -11.31 -7.49
CA ILE A 19 3.03 -11.04 -6.99
C ILE A 19 2.67 -9.65 -7.50
N GLN A 20 1.77 -9.58 -8.48
CA GLN A 20 1.25 -8.30 -8.93
C GLN A 20 0.26 -7.80 -7.86
N LEU A 21 0.71 -6.84 -7.06
CA LEU A 21 -0.15 -6.21 -6.06
C LEU A 21 -1.25 -5.42 -6.76
N LYS A 22 -2.46 -5.53 -6.24
CA LYS A 22 -3.60 -4.71 -6.67
C LYS A 22 -3.55 -3.35 -5.98
N ASP A 23 -4.07 -2.33 -6.64
CA ASP A 23 -4.23 -1.02 -6.04
C ASP A 23 -5.22 -1.07 -4.87
N GLY A 24 -4.82 -0.53 -3.71
CA GLY A 24 -5.65 -0.64 -2.53
C GLY A 24 -5.00 -0.23 -1.22
N PHE A 25 -5.72 -0.54 -0.16
CA PHE A 25 -5.31 -0.28 1.22
C PHE A 25 -4.82 -1.56 1.85
N TYR A 26 -3.61 -1.53 2.37
CA TYR A 26 -2.94 -2.67 2.99
C TYR A 26 -2.53 -2.37 4.43
N GLN A 27 -2.60 -3.36 5.31
CA GLN A 27 -1.99 -3.23 6.62
C GLN A 27 -0.47 -3.22 6.49
N VAL A 28 0.17 -2.27 7.19
CA VAL A 28 1.62 -2.22 7.31
C VAL A 28 2.04 -3.01 8.56
N ASN A 29 2.91 -3.95 8.34
CA ASN A 29 3.45 -4.81 9.40
C ASN A 29 4.85 -4.37 9.84
N ASN A 30 5.15 -3.08 9.80
CA ASN A 30 6.45 -2.57 10.18
C ASN A 30 6.69 -2.53 11.67
N LYS A 31 7.81 -3.03 12.12
CA LYS A 31 8.98 -2.20 12.44
C LYS A 31 10.18 -3.13 12.63
N GLY A 32 11.11 -3.14 11.71
CA GLY A 32 12.40 -3.81 11.91
C GLY A 32 12.32 -5.31 12.22
N VAL A 33 11.19 -5.95 11.90
CA VAL A 33 10.93 -7.35 12.19
C VAL A 33 11.26 -8.15 10.94
N ASP A 34 12.18 -9.05 11.09
CA ASP A 34 12.55 -10.05 10.10
C ASP A 34 11.29 -10.74 9.56
N SER A 35 11.15 -10.82 8.25
CA SER A 35 9.99 -11.41 7.54
C SER A 35 9.68 -12.85 7.97
N THR A 36 10.56 -13.49 8.73
CA THR A 36 10.45 -14.87 9.20
C THR A 36 9.44 -15.06 10.35
N ASN A 37 8.93 -13.98 10.98
CA ASN A 37 8.10 -14.07 12.20
C ASN A 37 6.60 -13.86 11.98
N PHE A 38 6.11 -13.84 10.74
CA PHE A 38 4.70 -13.50 10.46
C PHE A 38 3.73 -14.69 10.39
N GLY A 39 4.14 -15.89 10.80
CA GLY A 39 3.25 -17.06 10.79
C GLY A 39 2.68 -17.34 9.39
N ASN A 40 1.36 -17.48 9.27
CA ASN A 40 0.68 -17.77 8.00
C ASN A 40 0.31 -16.51 7.19
N HIS A 41 0.75 -15.30 7.58
CA HIS A 41 0.47 -14.08 6.84
C HIS A 41 1.37 -13.98 5.61
N GLN A 42 0.77 -13.68 4.47
CA GLN A 42 1.52 -13.37 3.25
C GLN A 42 2.01 -11.92 3.36
N VAL A 43 3.31 -11.75 3.55
CA VAL A 43 3.94 -10.45 3.66
C VAL A 43 4.70 -10.14 2.38
N HIS A 44 4.53 -8.95 1.85
CA HIS A 44 5.22 -8.47 0.67
C HIS A 44 5.94 -7.16 0.97
N GLU A 45 7.17 -7.03 0.46
CA GLU A 45 7.95 -5.80 0.55
C GLU A 45 7.59 -4.88 -0.61
N VAL A 46 7.21 -3.63 -0.30
CA VAL A 46 6.93 -2.59 -1.28
C VAL A 46 7.84 -1.39 -1.08
N SER A 47 8.26 -0.76 -2.16
CA SER A 47 8.96 0.51 -2.10
C SER A 47 8.01 1.63 -1.67
N ILE A 48 8.56 2.67 -1.03
CA ILE A 48 7.81 3.90 -0.73
C ILE A 48 8.11 4.90 -1.83
N ALA A 49 7.06 5.34 -2.54
CA ALA A 49 7.20 6.27 -3.65
C ALA A 49 7.57 7.70 -3.20
N TYR A 50 7.20 8.08 -1.97
CA TYR A 50 7.45 9.43 -1.44
C TYR A 50 7.84 9.38 0.02
N ASN A 51 8.85 10.18 0.41
CA ASN A 51 9.17 10.42 1.80
C ASN A 51 8.00 11.18 2.46
N SER A 52 7.24 10.52 3.30
CA SER A 52 6.24 11.20 4.09
C SER A 52 6.93 12.01 5.19
N ILE A 53 6.36 13.17 5.53
CA ILE A 53 6.85 14.07 6.59
C ILE A 53 6.95 13.37 7.97
N TYR A 54 6.32 12.21 8.12
CA TYR A 54 6.38 11.38 9.33
C TYR A 54 7.59 10.46 9.41
N ASN A 55 8.47 10.50 8.43
CA ASN A 55 9.63 9.63 8.39
C ASN A 55 10.87 10.35 8.87
N GLU A 56 11.04 10.46 10.20
CA GLU A 56 12.34 10.77 10.80
C GLU A 56 13.39 9.66 10.53
N GLN A 57 12.95 8.51 10.01
CA GLN A 57 13.79 7.43 9.53
C GLN A 57 13.47 7.20 8.04
N GLU A 58 14.49 7.27 7.21
CA GLU A 58 14.43 7.00 5.76
C GLU A 58 14.09 5.51 5.50
N PHE A 59 12.82 5.12 5.72
CA PHE A 59 12.34 3.83 5.25
C PHE A 59 12.14 3.93 3.74
N THR A 60 12.93 3.22 2.99
CA THR A 60 12.74 3.08 1.54
C THR A 60 11.75 1.98 1.19
N LYS A 61 11.38 1.15 2.16
CA LYS A 61 10.54 -0.04 1.97
C LYS A 61 9.60 -0.28 3.14
N LEU A 62 8.42 -0.81 2.84
CA LEU A 62 7.42 -1.26 3.81
C LEU A 62 7.14 -2.74 3.64
N LEU A 63 6.87 -3.43 4.74
CA LEU A 63 6.29 -4.77 4.73
C LEU A 63 4.77 -4.64 4.88
N ILE A 64 4.02 -5.10 3.89
CA ILE A 64 2.57 -5.09 3.89
C ILE A 64 2.01 -6.50 3.97
N ASP A 65 0.84 -6.64 4.62
CA ASP A 65 0.08 -7.88 4.65
C ASP A 65 -0.77 -7.99 3.39
N THR A 66 -0.51 -9.00 2.56
CA THR A 66 -1.24 -9.23 1.31
C THR A 66 -2.36 -10.27 1.45
N SER A 67 -2.54 -10.85 2.63
CA SER A 67 -3.60 -11.82 2.88
C SER A 67 -4.99 -11.18 2.92
N ASP A 68 -5.06 -9.88 3.24
CA ASP A 68 -6.29 -9.10 3.29
C ASP A 68 -6.02 -7.65 2.90
N PHE A 69 -6.84 -7.10 2.00
CA PHE A 69 -6.73 -5.72 1.54
C PHE A 69 -8.08 -5.16 1.12
N VAL A 70 -8.18 -3.84 1.01
CA VAL A 70 -9.35 -3.17 0.47
C VAL A 70 -9.00 -2.55 -0.88
N PRO A 71 -9.67 -2.92 -1.98
CA PRO A 71 -9.42 -2.32 -3.29
C PRO A 71 -9.64 -0.79 -3.27
N LEU A 72 -8.81 -0.06 -4.00
CA LEU A 72 -8.99 1.37 -4.21
C LEU A 72 -10.03 1.61 -5.32
N GLU A 73 -11.29 1.37 -5.01
CA GLU A 73 -12.41 1.62 -5.90
C GLU A 73 -13.08 2.92 -5.51
N LEU A 74 -13.08 3.90 -6.40
CA LEU A 74 -13.62 5.23 -6.14
C LEU A 74 -15.02 5.41 -6.74
N GLU A 75 -15.88 6.14 -6.04
CA GLU A 75 -17.20 6.56 -6.52
C GLU A 75 -17.08 7.71 -7.51
N GLN A 76 -16.09 8.59 -7.30
CA GLN A 76 -15.84 9.77 -8.13
C GLN A 76 -14.35 10.08 -8.19
N LEU A 77 -13.94 10.91 -9.16
CA LEU A 77 -12.57 11.38 -9.24
C LEU A 77 -12.18 12.11 -7.93
N PRO A 78 -10.94 11.89 -7.45
CA PRO A 78 -10.45 12.61 -6.28
C PRO A 78 -10.44 14.12 -6.53
N SER A 79 -10.54 14.89 -5.47
CA SER A 79 -10.41 16.35 -5.51
C SER A 79 -9.26 16.81 -4.63
N THR A 80 -8.64 17.91 -5.03
CA THR A 80 -7.58 18.56 -4.25
C THR A 80 -8.12 19.81 -3.58
N GLN A 81 -7.71 20.07 -2.34
CA GLN A 81 -8.01 21.30 -1.61
C GLN A 81 -6.79 21.72 -0.80
N LYS A 82 -6.78 22.98 -0.36
CA LYS A 82 -5.78 23.47 0.59
C LYS A 82 -6.39 23.56 1.97
N ASP A 83 -5.63 23.18 2.99
CA ASP A 83 -6.02 23.39 4.39
C ASP A 83 -5.77 24.84 4.84
N SER A 84 -6.02 25.11 6.13
CA SER A 84 -5.80 26.43 6.73
C SER A 84 -4.33 26.90 6.70
N LEU A 85 -3.39 25.96 6.56
CA LEU A 85 -1.94 26.20 6.45
C LEU A 85 -1.47 26.26 5.00
N GLN A 86 -2.40 26.32 4.02
CA GLN A 86 -2.13 26.30 2.58
C GLN A 86 -1.45 25.01 2.09
N GLN A 87 -1.48 23.95 2.89
CA GLN A 87 -0.97 22.65 2.50
C GLN A 87 -2.00 21.90 1.66
N MET A 88 -1.53 21.24 0.60
CA MET A 88 -2.40 20.46 -0.28
C MET A 88 -2.92 19.22 0.44
N GLN A 89 -4.21 18.98 0.28
CA GLN A 89 -4.89 17.76 0.72
C GLN A 89 -5.59 17.12 -0.46
N LEU A 90 -5.68 15.80 -0.43
CA LEU A 90 -6.41 15.02 -1.42
C LEU A 90 -7.62 14.37 -0.76
N SER A 91 -8.82 14.70 -1.26
CA SER A 91 -10.06 14.07 -0.83
C SER A 91 -10.43 12.95 -1.79
N ILE A 92 -10.67 11.76 -1.25
CA ILE A 92 -11.14 10.59 -1.99
C ILE A 92 -12.46 10.09 -1.42
N THR A 93 -13.34 9.61 -2.30
CA THR A 93 -14.62 8.98 -1.93
C THR A 93 -14.64 7.60 -2.54
N LEU A 94 -14.65 6.58 -1.69
CA LEU A 94 -14.68 5.18 -2.09
C LEU A 94 -16.07 4.79 -2.60
N SER A 95 -16.12 3.81 -3.50
CA SER A 95 -17.35 3.14 -3.87
C SER A 95 -18.05 2.57 -2.63
N LYS A 96 -19.36 2.35 -2.70
CA LYS A 96 -20.13 1.81 -1.58
C LYS A 96 -19.57 0.51 -1.04
N ASP A 97 -19.10 -0.36 -1.92
CA ASP A 97 -18.54 -1.66 -1.54
C ASP A 97 -17.16 -1.50 -0.88
N ALA A 98 -16.28 -0.67 -1.46
CA ALA A 98 -15.00 -0.35 -0.86
C ALA A 98 -15.16 0.39 0.48
N ALA A 99 -16.14 1.29 0.62
CA ALA A 99 -16.47 1.95 1.87
C ALA A 99 -16.89 0.98 2.97
N ASN A 100 -17.70 -0.02 2.65
CA ASN A 100 -18.08 -1.06 3.60
C ASN A 100 -16.90 -1.95 4.00
N LYS A 101 -16.02 -2.26 3.05
CA LYS A 101 -14.80 -3.03 3.29
C LYS A 101 -13.82 -2.26 4.17
N ILE A 102 -13.52 -0.98 3.85
CA ILE A 102 -12.56 -0.18 4.62
C ILE A 102 -13.03 0.06 6.05
N LYS A 103 -14.33 0.21 6.27
CA LYS A 103 -14.91 0.31 7.61
C LYS A 103 -14.58 -0.92 8.44
N LYS A 104 -14.85 -2.12 7.93
CA LYS A 104 -14.58 -3.39 8.63
C LYS A 104 -13.08 -3.57 8.82
N PHE A 105 -12.31 -3.30 7.78
CA PHE A 105 -10.86 -3.44 7.77
C PHE A 105 -10.20 -2.56 8.83
N THR A 106 -10.58 -1.28 8.91
CA THR A 106 -9.99 -0.34 9.87
C THR A 106 -10.47 -0.56 11.29
N ALA A 107 -11.73 -0.99 11.50
CA ALA A 107 -12.26 -1.32 12.84
C ALA A 107 -11.42 -2.41 13.54
N GLN A 108 -10.87 -3.36 12.79
CA GLN A 108 -10.03 -4.44 13.31
C GLN A 108 -8.54 -4.04 13.46
N ARG A 109 -8.17 -2.86 12.98
CA ARG A 109 -6.76 -2.43 12.83
C ARG A 109 -6.45 -1.09 13.49
N ILE A 110 -7.19 -0.74 14.53
CA ILE A 110 -6.90 0.46 15.33
C ILE A 110 -5.46 0.41 15.85
N ASN A 111 -4.77 1.53 15.72
CA ASN A 111 -3.34 1.71 16.04
C ASN A 111 -2.36 0.96 15.12
N LYS A 112 -2.80 0.29 14.06
CA LYS A 112 -1.94 -0.31 13.04
C LYS A 112 -1.62 0.70 11.93
N GLY A 113 -0.56 0.42 11.17
CA GLY A 113 -0.24 1.16 9.95
C GLY A 113 -1.16 0.75 8.80
N LEU A 114 -1.56 1.71 8.00
CA LEU A 114 -2.33 1.55 6.77
C LEU A 114 -1.58 2.22 5.64
N ALA A 115 -1.26 1.48 4.59
CA ALA A 115 -0.64 2.03 3.37
C ALA A 115 -1.65 2.05 2.23
N ILE A 116 -1.55 3.07 1.38
CA ILE A 116 -2.17 3.08 0.05
C ILE A 116 -1.11 2.63 -0.94
N VAL A 117 -1.39 1.55 -1.64
CA VAL A 117 -0.51 0.99 -2.69
C VAL A 117 -1.13 1.27 -4.05
N LEU A 118 -0.33 1.81 -4.98
CA LEU A 118 -0.67 2.00 -6.39
C LEU A 118 0.50 1.51 -7.25
N ASP A 119 0.21 0.76 -8.29
CA ASP A 119 1.22 0.23 -9.21
C ASP A 119 2.38 -0.50 -8.49
N GLY A 120 2.05 -1.19 -7.38
CA GLY A 120 3.04 -1.94 -6.59
C GLY A 120 3.91 -1.09 -5.66
N GLU A 121 3.67 0.21 -5.54
CA GLU A 121 4.38 1.11 -4.65
C GLU A 121 3.48 1.67 -3.54
N ALA A 122 4.01 1.78 -2.33
CA ALA A 122 3.32 2.45 -1.24
C ALA A 122 3.42 3.98 -1.43
N ILE A 123 2.29 4.61 -1.68
CA ILE A 123 2.21 6.05 -1.92
C ILE A 123 2.13 6.83 -0.60
N THR A 124 1.36 6.34 0.33
CA THR A 124 1.23 6.94 1.65
C THR A 124 1.13 5.87 2.72
N MET A 125 1.52 6.23 3.95
CA MET A 125 1.33 5.40 5.12
C MET A 125 0.75 6.25 6.25
N HIS A 126 -0.33 5.78 6.86
CA HIS A 126 -0.98 6.44 7.98
C HIS A 126 -1.26 5.45 9.11
N LYS A 127 -1.29 5.94 10.34
CA LYS A 127 -1.77 5.15 11.46
C LYS A 127 -3.28 5.22 11.53
N VAL A 128 -3.95 4.06 11.60
CA VAL A 128 -5.39 3.99 11.84
C VAL A 128 -5.68 4.47 13.27
N ARG A 129 -6.28 5.65 13.40
CA ARG A 129 -6.63 6.23 14.71
C ARG A 129 -8.07 5.90 15.10
N ASP A 130 -8.94 5.76 14.10
CA ASP A 130 -10.34 5.44 14.27
C ASP A 130 -10.86 4.66 13.06
N THR A 131 -12.05 4.09 13.18
CA THR A 131 -12.74 3.40 12.09
C THR A 131 -13.14 4.39 11.00
N ILE A 132 -12.74 4.14 9.76
CA ILE A 132 -13.13 4.97 8.62
C ILE A 132 -14.60 4.70 8.29
N GLN A 133 -15.46 5.69 8.53
CA GLN A 133 -16.90 5.64 8.28
C GLN A 133 -17.22 6.28 6.93
N GLY A 134 -18.17 5.68 6.17
CA GLY A 134 -18.72 6.30 4.96
C GLY A 134 -17.78 6.37 3.74
N GLY A 135 -16.55 5.86 3.83
CA GLY A 135 -15.62 5.78 2.71
C GLY A 135 -15.03 7.11 2.23
N GLN A 136 -15.31 8.21 2.92
CA GLN A 136 -14.68 9.50 2.65
C GLN A 136 -13.38 9.62 3.45
N MET A 137 -12.30 9.99 2.77
CA MET A 137 -11.00 10.17 3.39
C MET A 137 -10.32 11.43 2.86
N VAL A 138 -9.60 12.10 3.75
CA VAL A 138 -8.71 13.21 3.40
C VAL A 138 -7.29 12.77 3.69
N ILE A 139 -6.48 12.72 2.64
CA ILE A 139 -5.05 12.47 2.74
C ILE A 139 -4.39 13.84 2.89
N SER A 140 -3.87 14.10 4.08
CA SER A 140 -3.17 15.34 4.43
C SER A 140 -1.68 15.07 4.61
N PHE A 141 -0.90 16.14 4.68
CA PHE A 141 0.56 16.07 4.85
C PHE A 141 1.29 15.34 3.71
N CYS A 142 0.74 15.40 2.51
CA CYS A 142 1.52 15.10 1.33
C CYS A 142 2.52 16.25 1.15
N GLY A 143 3.83 16.00 1.11
CA GLY A 143 4.80 17.01 0.68
C GLY A 143 4.34 17.66 -0.64
N GLU A 144 4.84 18.87 -0.96
CA GLU A 144 4.31 19.77 -2.01
C GLU A 144 3.91 19.08 -3.33
N ASN A 145 4.56 17.97 -3.69
CA ASN A 145 4.29 17.26 -4.94
C ASN A 145 3.58 15.91 -4.73
N ALA A 146 3.60 15.32 -3.55
CA ALA A 146 3.10 13.95 -3.34
C ALA A 146 1.58 13.84 -3.52
N CYS A 147 0.79 14.81 -3.04
CA CYS A 147 -0.65 14.84 -3.27
C CYS A 147 -1.00 15.02 -4.75
N GLN A 148 -0.25 15.85 -5.47
CA GLN A 148 -0.47 16.05 -6.90
C GLN A 148 -0.12 14.81 -7.71
N GLN A 149 0.95 14.14 -7.36
CA GLN A 149 1.35 12.89 -8.02
C GLN A 149 0.37 11.76 -7.69
N LEU A 150 -0.07 11.64 -6.43
CA LEU A 150 -1.10 10.68 -6.04
C LEU A 150 -2.40 10.95 -6.80
N TYR A 151 -2.84 12.19 -6.90
CA TYR A 151 -4.01 12.59 -7.70
C TYR A 151 -3.86 12.15 -9.16
N THR A 152 -2.70 12.42 -9.76
CA THR A 152 -2.43 12.08 -11.17
C THR A 152 -2.48 10.56 -11.38
N ARG A 153 -1.78 9.80 -10.54
CA ARG A 153 -1.77 8.33 -10.62
C ARG A 153 -3.16 7.72 -10.43
N ILE A 154 -3.92 8.16 -9.44
CA ILE A 154 -5.30 7.69 -9.24
C ILE A 154 -6.16 8.02 -10.47
N LYS A 155 -6.03 9.23 -11.02
CA LYS A 155 -6.80 9.66 -12.19
C LYS A 155 -6.48 8.84 -13.45
N GLU A 156 -5.24 8.44 -13.62
CA GLU A 156 -4.79 7.60 -14.72
C GLU A 156 -5.35 6.18 -14.59
N ASN A 157 -5.31 5.60 -13.40
CA ASN A 157 -5.77 4.23 -13.14
C ASN A 157 -7.30 4.06 -13.22
N ILE A 158 -8.08 5.13 -12.95
CA ILE A 158 -9.55 5.08 -13.10
C ILE A 158 -10.00 5.11 -14.56
N LYS A 159 -9.14 5.53 -15.50
CA LYS A 159 -9.48 5.62 -16.93
C LYS A 159 -9.37 4.28 -17.68
N HIS A 160 -8.91 3.24 -17.03
CA HIS A 160 -8.77 1.88 -17.56
C HIS A 160 -9.73 0.91 -16.87
#